data_b4ec9acaf17c28c823a684f8b1923e72
#
_entry.id   b4ec9acaf17c28c823a684f8b1923e72
#
_cell.length_a   1.000
_cell.length_b   1.000
_cell.length_c   1.000
_cell.angle_alpha   90.00
_cell.angle_beta   90.00
_cell.angle_gamma   90.00
#
_symmetry.space_group_name_H-M   'P 1'
#
loop_
_entity.id
_entity.type
_entity.pdbx_description
1 polymer ?
#
loop_
_entity_poly.entity_id
_entity_poly.type
_entity_poly.pdbx_seq_one_letter_code
_entity_poly.pdbx_strand_id
1 'polypeptide(L)'
;RQRQMCIRDRVVPAAEAAERGITQTPEDAKRGTIAYSILQAHNTSGDPEALKIRFDAMASHDITFVGIIQTARASGMEQFPLPYVLTNCHNSLCAVGGTINEDDHVFGLSAAKKYGGIFVPPHIAVIHSFMRENFAGCGKMILGSDSHTRYGALGTMAVGEGGGELAKQLLRDTY
;
A
#
# COMPACT_ATOMS: atom_id res chain seq x y z
N ARG A 1 10.15 -14.77 30.06
CA ARG A 1 9.20 -13.64 30.15
C ARG A 1 8.32 -13.52 28.88
N GLN A 2 8.88 -13.64 27.68
CA GLN A 2 8.12 -13.55 26.43
C GLN A 2 7.06 -14.67 26.27
N ARG A 3 7.39 -15.89 26.67
CA ARG A 3 6.45 -17.02 26.67
C ARG A 3 5.25 -16.82 27.61
N GLN A 4 5.45 -16.12 28.72
CA GLN A 4 4.37 -15.84 29.67
C GLN A 4 3.41 -14.74 29.17
N MET A 5 3.89 -13.79 28.36
CA MET A 5 3.02 -12.78 27.73
C MET A 5 2.09 -13.44 26.69
N CYS A 6 2.61 -14.28 25.81
CA CYS A 6 1.77 -14.98 24.80
C CYS A 6 0.73 -15.95 25.40
N ILE A 7 0.97 -16.49 26.58
CA ILE A 7 0.02 -17.39 27.28
C ILE A 7 -1.06 -16.61 28.04
N ARG A 8 -0.82 -15.34 28.34
CA ARG A 8 -1.75 -14.48 29.09
C ARG A 8 -2.67 -13.65 28.21
N ASP A 9 -2.32 -13.51 26.94
CA ASP A 9 -3.16 -12.79 25.99
C ASP A 9 -4.39 -13.64 25.67
N ARG A 10 -5.54 -13.24 26.18
CA ARG A 10 -6.81 -13.90 25.98
C ARG A 10 -7.76 -12.93 25.31
N VAL A 11 -8.48 -13.43 24.33
CA VAL A 11 -9.68 -12.74 23.85
C VAL A 11 -10.77 -12.93 24.90
N VAL A 12 -11.25 -11.83 25.44
CA VAL A 12 -12.26 -11.80 26.50
C VAL A 12 -13.51 -11.14 25.93
N PRO A 13 -14.71 -11.70 26.15
CA PRO A 13 -15.96 -11.03 25.84
C PRO A 13 -16.02 -9.66 26.53
N ALA A 14 -16.53 -8.64 25.85
CA ALA A 14 -16.60 -7.28 26.39
C ALA A 14 -17.36 -7.22 27.74
N ALA A 15 -18.37 -8.06 27.92
CA ALA A 15 -19.14 -8.17 29.16
C ALA A 15 -18.30 -8.65 30.38
N GLU A 16 -17.23 -9.42 30.13
CA GLU A 16 -16.36 -9.96 31.19
C GLU A 16 -15.12 -9.07 31.44
N ALA A 17 -14.93 -8.03 30.65
CA ALA A 17 -13.73 -7.21 30.70
C ALA A 17 -13.51 -6.57 32.09
N ALA A 18 -14.57 -6.00 32.66
CA ALA A 18 -14.52 -5.35 33.98
C ALA A 18 -14.17 -6.33 35.11
N GLU A 19 -14.73 -7.53 35.10
CA GLU A 19 -14.46 -8.58 36.08
C GLU A 19 -13.01 -9.07 36.04
N ARG A 20 -12.36 -8.91 34.88
CA ARG A 20 -10.97 -9.29 34.66
C ARG A 20 -10.00 -8.11 34.85
N GLY A 21 -10.49 -6.98 35.36
CA GLY A 21 -9.68 -5.80 35.64
C GLY A 21 -9.27 -5.00 34.40
N ILE A 22 -9.96 -5.22 33.26
CA ILE A 22 -9.77 -4.44 32.03
C ILE A 22 -10.69 -3.21 32.13
N THR A 23 -10.11 -2.07 32.45
CA THR A 23 -10.83 -0.79 32.64
C THR A 23 -10.73 0.13 31.41
N GLN A 24 -9.88 -0.22 30.44
CA GLN A 24 -9.67 0.57 29.26
C GLN A 24 -10.87 0.44 28.30
N THR A 25 -11.40 1.56 27.84
CA THR A 25 -12.47 1.56 26.84
C THR A 25 -11.94 1.15 25.46
N PRO A 26 -12.77 0.62 24.56
CA PRO A 26 -12.36 0.35 23.17
C PRO A 26 -11.77 1.59 22.46
N GLU A 27 -12.29 2.78 22.76
CA GLU A 27 -11.81 4.03 22.19
C GLU A 27 -10.40 4.40 22.70
N ASP A 28 -10.14 4.21 23.98
CA ASP A 28 -8.81 4.44 24.55
C ASP A 28 -7.80 3.39 24.04
N ALA A 29 -8.24 2.12 23.95
CA ALA A 29 -7.43 1.04 23.44
C ALA A 29 -7.03 1.27 21.96
N LYS A 30 -7.96 1.74 21.14
CA LYS A 30 -7.73 2.09 19.73
C LYS A 30 -6.57 3.07 19.57
N ARG A 31 -6.53 4.12 20.39
CA ARG A 31 -5.49 5.16 20.35
C ARG A 31 -4.09 4.65 20.70
N GLY A 32 -3.99 3.56 21.45
CA GLY A 32 -2.74 2.91 21.80
C GLY A 32 -2.18 1.96 20.73
N THR A 33 -2.87 1.79 19.58
CA THR A 33 -2.44 0.87 18.53
C THR A 33 -1.43 1.52 17.57
N ILE A 34 -0.53 0.70 17.02
CA ILE A 34 0.39 1.12 15.95
C ILE A 34 -0.40 1.61 14.72
N ALA A 35 -1.49 0.93 14.38
CA ALA A 35 -2.33 1.30 13.25
C ALA A 35 -2.91 2.71 13.41
N TYR A 36 -3.42 3.05 14.59
CA TYR A 36 -3.96 4.37 14.86
C TYR A 36 -2.88 5.46 14.70
N SER A 37 -1.70 5.24 15.26
CA SER A 37 -0.60 6.22 15.17
C SER A 37 -0.15 6.46 13.73
N ILE A 38 -0.06 5.40 12.91
CA ILE A 38 0.29 5.51 11.48
C ILE A 38 -0.80 6.27 10.71
N LEU A 39 -2.07 5.91 10.91
CA LEU A 39 -3.20 6.59 10.26
C LEU A 39 -3.23 8.08 10.59
N GLN A 40 -3.08 8.43 11.86
CA GLN A 40 -3.09 9.84 12.27
C GLN A 40 -1.89 10.63 11.75
N ALA A 41 -0.71 10.00 11.65
CA ALA A 41 0.48 10.63 11.09
C ALA A 41 0.34 10.97 9.58
N HIS A 42 -0.50 10.21 8.85
CA HIS A 42 -0.77 10.39 7.42
C HIS A 42 -2.10 11.10 7.14
N ASN A 43 -2.83 11.44 8.19
CA ASN A 43 -4.11 12.13 8.05
C ASN A 43 -3.92 13.62 7.78
N THR A 44 -4.46 14.09 6.67
CA THR A 44 -4.41 15.51 6.25
C THR A 44 -5.72 16.27 6.46
N SER A 45 -6.75 15.59 6.99
CA SER A 45 -8.07 16.24 7.20
C SER A 45 -8.09 17.18 8.40
N GLY A 46 -7.23 16.91 9.41
CA GLY A 46 -7.31 17.55 10.73
C GLY A 46 -8.38 16.96 11.65
N ASP A 47 -9.21 16.03 11.16
CA ASP A 47 -10.24 15.34 11.93
C ASP A 47 -9.80 13.88 12.17
N PRO A 48 -9.66 13.41 13.41
CA PRO A 48 -9.25 12.05 13.71
C PRO A 48 -10.30 10.99 13.34
N GLU A 49 -11.55 11.35 13.13
CA GLU A 49 -12.63 10.44 12.79
C GLU A 49 -12.99 10.46 11.28
N ALA A 50 -12.58 11.50 10.55
CA ALA A 50 -12.78 11.63 9.11
C ALA A 50 -11.43 11.70 8.39
N LEU A 51 -10.81 10.54 8.19
CA LEU A 51 -9.45 10.45 7.68
C LEU A 51 -9.35 10.83 6.20
N LYS A 52 -8.33 11.61 5.88
CA LYS A 52 -7.87 11.91 4.53
C LYS A 52 -6.39 11.57 4.43
N ILE A 53 -6.11 10.37 3.95
CA ILE A 53 -4.79 9.77 4.01
C ILE A 53 -3.93 10.19 2.81
N ARG A 54 -2.69 10.56 3.09
CA ARG A 54 -1.63 10.72 2.11
C ARG A 54 -0.60 9.60 2.26
N PHE A 55 -0.37 8.85 1.19
CA PHE A 55 0.58 7.74 1.18
C PHE A 55 2.01 8.21 0.93
N ASP A 56 2.99 7.44 1.41
CA ASP A 56 4.42 7.66 1.14
C ASP A 56 4.85 7.13 -0.23
N ALA A 57 4.22 6.08 -0.72
CA ALA A 57 4.51 5.47 -2.01
C ALA A 57 3.33 4.67 -2.56
N MET A 58 3.33 4.47 -3.86
CA MET A 58 2.43 3.56 -4.57
C MET A 58 3.22 2.45 -5.26
N ALA A 59 2.57 1.29 -5.46
CA ALA A 59 3.12 0.19 -6.22
C ALA A 59 2.06 -0.49 -7.07
N SER A 60 2.43 -0.86 -8.29
CA SER A 60 1.58 -1.65 -9.19
C SER A 60 2.41 -2.65 -9.97
N HIS A 61 1.74 -3.66 -10.49
CA HIS A 61 2.35 -4.65 -11.36
C HIS A 61 1.81 -4.54 -12.80
N ASP A 62 2.46 -5.22 -13.72
CA ASP A 62 2.23 -5.18 -15.16
C ASP A 62 0.76 -5.45 -15.58
N ILE A 63 0.03 -6.28 -14.87
CA ILE A 63 -1.40 -6.51 -15.15
C ILE A 63 -2.26 -5.26 -14.87
N THR A 64 -1.84 -4.40 -13.96
CA THR A 64 -2.68 -3.31 -13.44
C THR A 64 -2.21 -1.91 -13.80
N PHE A 65 -0.91 -1.63 -13.86
CA PHE A 65 -0.42 -0.27 -14.05
C PHE A 65 -0.83 0.36 -15.38
N VAL A 66 -0.95 -0.43 -16.45
CA VAL A 66 -1.34 0.07 -17.77
C VAL A 66 -2.71 0.77 -17.69
N GLY A 67 -3.73 0.06 -17.20
CA GLY A 67 -5.08 0.61 -17.05
C GLY A 67 -5.15 1.78 -16.07
N ILE A 68 -4.42 1.70 -14.96
CA ILE A 68 -4.36 2.77 -13.95
C ILE A 68 -3.80 4.06 -14.57
N ILE A 69 -2.65 3.98 -15.23
CA ILE A 69 -1.96 5.13 -15.81
C ILE A 69 -2.74 5.69 -17.00
N GLN A 70 -3.32 4.84 -17.85
CA GLN A 70 -4.15 5.30 -18.96
C GLN A 70 -5.38 6.05 -18.48
N THR A 71 -6.05 5.56 -17.44
CA THR A 71 -7.20 6.23 -16.82
C THR A 71 -6.81 7.57 -16.21
N ALA A 72 -5.74 7.61 -15.43
CA ALA A 72 -5.26 8.84 -14.81
C ALA A 72 -4.82 9.87 -15.88
N ARG A 73 -4.11 9.43 -16.93
CA ARG A 73 -3.71 10.27 -18.05
C ARG A 73 -4.91 10.88 -18.79
N ALA A 74 -5.91 10.06 -19.10
CA ALA A 74 -7.15 10.53 -19.74
C ALA A 74 -7.91 11.54 -18.87
N SER A 75 -7.69 11.51 -17.56
CA SER A 75 -8.29 12.42 -16.59
C SER A 75 -7.41 13.64 -16.25
N GLY A 76 -6.31 13.86 -16.99
CA GLY A 76 -5.48 15.06 -16.86
C GLY A 76 -4.24 14.93 -15.98
N MET A 77 -3.78 13.71 -15.66
CA MET A 77 -2.54 13.52 -14.92
C MET A 77 -1.32 13.98 -15.75
N GLU A 78 -0.50 14.83 -15.18
CA GLU A 78 0.72 15.36 -15.80
C GLU A 78 1.99 14.70 -15.25
N GLN A 79 1.98 14.31 -13.97
CA GLN A 79 3.10 13.72 -13.25
C GLN A 79 2.57 12.81 -12.14
N PHE A 80 3.35 11.84 -11.70
CA PHE A 80 3.04 11.07 -10.51
C PHE A 80 3.19 11.95 -9.25
N PRO A 81 2.16 12.04 -8.40
CA PRO A 81 2.19 12.95 -7.23
C PRO A 81 3.04 12.42 -6.08
N LEU A 82 3.41 11.14 -6.10
CA LEU A 82 4.21 10.47 -5.09
C LEU A 82 5.06 9.38 -5.76
N PRO A 83 6.10 8.84 -5.10
CA PRO A 83 6.89 7.74 -5.61
C PRO A 83 6.01 6.58 -6.05
N TYR A 84 6.03 6.23 -7.33
CA TYR A 84 5.22 5.17 -7.91
C TYR A 84 6.11 4.11 -8.55
N VAL A 85 6.02 2.89 -8.02
CA VAL A 85 6.82 1.73 -8.45
C VAL A 85 6.00 0.88 -9.41
N LEU A 86 6.53 0.69 -10.62
CA LEU A 86 5.95 -0.12 -11.69
C LEU A 86 6.77 -1.39 -11.82
N THR A 87 6.23 -2.52 -11.34
CA THR A 87 6.93 -3.81 -11.36
C THR A 87 6.38 -4.71 -12.47
N ASN A 88 7.26 -5.48 -13.11
CA ASN A 88 6.90 -6.42 -14.17
C ASN A 88 7.07 -7.85 -13.64
N CYS A 89 6.14 -8.29 -12.79
CA CYS A 89 6.29 -9.51 -12.04
C CYS A 89 5.20 -10.57 -12.29
N HIS A 90 4.04 -10.21 -12.83
CA HIS A 90 2.95 -11.15 -13.09
C HIS A 90 3.03 -11.76 -14.49
N ASN A 91 3.28 -10.93 -15.49
CA ASN A 91 3.43 -11.34 -16.88
C ASN A 91 4.90 -11.30 -17.33
N SER A 92 5.83 -11.51 -16.40
CA SER A 92 7.27 -11.45 -16.66
C SER A 92 7.81 -12.63 -17.48
N LEU A 93 6.93 -13.46 -18.02
CA LEU A 93 7.26 -14.58 -18.93
C LEU A 93 7.54 -14.09 -20.35
N CYS A 94 8.39 -13.07 -20.49
CA CYS A 94 8.75 -12.50 -21.79
C CYS A 94 9.33 -13.55 -22.76
N ALA A 95 9.87 -14.66 -22.25
CA ALA A 95 10.38 -15.75 -23.08
C ALA A 95 9.28 -16.67 -23.66
N VAL A 96 8.04 -16.53 -23.21
CA VAL A 96 6.93 -17.40 -23.65
C VAL A 96 6.14 -16.79 -24.80
N GLY A 97 6.53 -15.61 -25.29
CA GLY A 97 6.13 -15.13 -26.61
C GLY A 97 4.75 -14.52 -26.69
N GLY A 98 4.40 -13.62 -25.79
CA GLY A 98 3.23 -12.77 -25.96
C GLY A 98 3.65 -11.32 -26.17
N THR A 99 3.47 -10.78 -27.36
CA THR A 99 3.73 -9.35 -27.65
C THR A 99 2.98 -8.41 -26.72
N ILE A 100 1.80 -8.81 -26.25
CA ILE A 100 0.99 -8.02 -25.29
C ILE A 100 1.75 -7.74 -23.98
N ASN A 101 2.43 -8.74 -23.43
CA ASN A 101 3.18 -8.57 -22.18
C ASN A 101 4.42 -7.68 -22.39
N GLU A 102 5.07 -7.81 -23.54
CA GLU A 102 6.20 -6.96 -23.90
C GLU A 102 5.76 -5.52 -24.11
N ASP A 103 4.61 -5.28 -24.72
CA ASP A 103 4.01 -3.95 -24.89
C ASP A 103 3.69 -3.31 -23.54
N ASP A 104 3.16 -4.08 -22.57
CA ASP A 104 2.93 -3.60 -21.21
C ASP A 104 4.23 -3.16 -20.51
N HIS A 105 5.32 -3.93 -20.71
CA HIS A 105 6.62 -3.60 -20.15
C HIS A 105 7.22 -2.34 -20.80
N VAL A 106 7.11 -2.20 -22.11
CA VAL A 106 7.54 -0.99 -22.83
C VAL A 106 6.71 0.22 -22.41
N PHE A 107 5.40 0.03 -22.24
CA PHE A 107 4.51 1.07 -21.71
C PHE A 107 4.94 1.50 -20.31
N GLY A 108 5.17 0.54 -19.41
CA GLY A 108 5.61 0.82 -18.03
C GLY A 108 6.91 1.62 -17.96
N LEU A 109 7.91 1.23 -18.77
CA LEU A 109 9.19 1.95 -18.86
C LEU A 109 8.99 3.37 -19.39
N SER A 110 8.20 3.54 -20.45
CA SER A 110 7.92 4.84 -21.04
C SER A 110 7.14 5.75 -20.08
N ALA A 111 6.16 5.20 -19.37
CA ALA A 111 5.37 5.90 -18.38
C ALA A 111 6.23 6.33 -17.19
N ALA A 112 7.09 5.46 -16.66
CA ALA A 112 8.01 5.80 -15.58
C ALA A 112 8.92 6.97 -15.97
N LYS A 113 9.49 6.96 -17.18
CA LYS A 113 10.32 8.05 -17.70
C LYS A 113 9.53 9.35 -17.87
N LYS A 114 8.30 9.26 -18.39
CA LYS A 114 7.48 10.43 -18.67
C LYS A 114 6.92 11.09 -17.42
N TYR A 115 6.44 10.31 -16.46
CA TYR A 115 5.71 10.79 -15.29
C TYR A 115 6.51 10.78 -13.99
N GLY A 116 7.79 10.36 -14.03
CA GLY A 116 8.68 10.38 -12.85
C GLY A 116 8.55 9.14 -11.95
N GLY A 117 8.22 7.98 -12.52
CA GLY A 117 8.09 6.71 -11.78
C GLY A 117 9.38 5.91 -11.67
N ILE A 118 9.30 4.82 -10.90
CA ILE A 118 10.37 3.84 -10.72
C ILE A 118 9.98 2.57 -11.47
N PHE A 119 10.73 2.23 -12.51
CA PHE A 119 10.49 1.02 -13.30
C PHE A 119 11.36 -0.13 -12.78
N VAL A 120 10.72 -1.25 -12.44
CA VAL A 120 11.40 -2.49 -12.06
C VAL A 120 11.27 -3.49 -13.22
N PRO A 121 12.36 -3.83 -13.92
CA PRO A 121 12.32 -4.76 -15.04
C PRO A 121 11.79 -6.15 -14.67
N PRO A 122 11.33 -6.94 -15.65
CA PRO A 122 10.96 -8.32 -15.42
C PRO A 122 12.17 -9.12 -14.88
N HIS A 123 11.90 -10.18 -14.15
CA HIS A 123 12.88 -11.10 -13.54
C HIS A 123 13.80 -10.50 -12.45
N ILE A 124 13.57 -9.26 -12.03
CA ILE A 124 14.34 -8.63 -10.94
C ILE A 124 13.73 -8.97 -9.59
N ALA A 125 12.43 -8.68 -9.40
CA ALA A 125 11.76 -8.94 -8.15
C ALA A 125 10.23 -9.00 -8.33
N VAL A 126 9.58 -9.76 -7.47
CA VAL A 126 8.13 -9.66 -7.25
C VAL A 126 7.84 -8.33 -6.54
N ILE A 127 6.71 -7.69 -6.87
CA ILE A 127 6.28 -6.41 -6.29
C ILE A 127 6.47 -6.36 -4.76
N HIS A 128 6.04 -7.40 -4.05
CA HIS A 128 6.10 -7.41 -2.59
C HIS A 128 7.51 -7.50 -2.04
N SER A 129 8.40 -8.27 -2.68
CA SER A 129 9.81 -8.34 -2.30
C SER A 129 10.48 -7.00 -2.51
N PHE A 130 10.30 -6.39 -3.69
CA PHE A 130 10.87 -5.08 -4.00
C PHE A 130 10.40 -4.00 -3.02
N MET A 131 9.10 -3.95 -2.73
CA MET A 131 8.55 -2.94 -1.83
C MET A 131 8.99 -3.13 -0.38
N ARG A 132 9.12 -4.38 0.08
CA ARG A 132 9.63 -4.68 1.43
C ARG A 132 11.08 -4.26 1.61
N GLU A 133 11.91 -4.48 0.60
CA GLU A 133 13.34 -4.22 0.67
C GLU A 133 13.70 -2.74 0.49
N ASN A 134 12.87 -1.99 -0.26
CA ASN A 134 13.23 -0.63 -0.66
C ASN A 134 12.33 0.47 -0.07
N PHE A 135 11.07 0.17 0.28
CA PHE A 135 10.08 1.19 0.67
C PHE A 135 9.46 0.95 2.03
N ALA A 136 9.27 -0.32 2.44
CA ALA A 136 8.66 -0.62 3.72
C ALA A 136 9.55 -0.18 4.89
N GLY A 137 8.92 0.32 5.95
CA GLY A 137 9.60 0.75 7.15
C GLY A 137 8.60 1.16 8.23
N CYS A 138 9.08 1.26 9.46
CA CYS A 138 8.23 1.62 10.59
C CYS A 138 7.53 2.98 10.36
N GLY A 139 6.22 2.98 10.51
CA GLY A 139 5.41 4.17 10.34
C GLY A 139 5.07 4.57 8.90
N LYS A 140 5.50 3.82 7.90
CA LYS A 140 5.20 4.11 6.49
C LYS A 140 3.81 3.63 6.08
N MET A 141 3.22 4.34 5.09
CA MET A 141 1.99 3.94 4.41
C MET A 141 2.21 3.74 2.91
N ILE A 142 1.82 2.58 2.39
CA ILE A 142 1.98 2.21 0.97
C ILE A 142 0.63 1.78 0.39
N LEU A 143 0.30 2.32 -0.78
CA LEU A 143 -0.87 1.92 -1.56
C LEU A 143 -0.44 1.04 -2.74
N GLY A 144 -1.05 -0.13 -2.90
CA GLY A 144 -0.73 -1.03 -3.99
C GLY A 144 -1.94 -1.52 -4.75
N SER A 145 -1.76 -1.85 -6.02
CA SER A 145 -2.81 -2.43 -6.87
C SER A 145 -3.00 -3.93 -6.69
N ASP A 146 -2.21 -4.55 -5.84
CA ASP A 146 -2.31 -5.97 -5.52
C ASP A 146 -2.97 -6.18 -4.15
N SER A 147 -3.93 -7.09 -4.06
CA SER A 147 -4.68 -7.41 -2.83
C SER A 147 -3.78 -7.95 -1.70
N HIS A 148 -2.59 -8.45 -2.02
CA HIS A 148 -1.58 -8.90 -1.06
C HIS A 148 -0.63 -7.79 -0.59
N THR A 149 -0.91 -6.54 -0.92
CA THR A 149 -0.15 -5.38 -0.40
C THR A 149 -0.36 -5.25 1.11
N ARG A 150 0.52 -5.89 1.88
CA ARG A 150 0.47 -6.00 3.34
C ARG A 150 1.90 -6.11 3.87
N TYR A 151 2.41 -5.14 4.54
CA TYR A 151 3.81 -5.12 5.02
C TYR A 151 3.90 -4.86 6.52
N GLY A 152 2.87 -5.27 7.27
CA GLY A 152 2.72 -5.00 8.69
C GLY A 152 3.86 -5.54 9.58
N ALA A 153 4.51 -6.65 9.16
CA ALA A 153 5.64 -7.21 9.90
C ALA A 153 6.85 -6.27 10.01
N LEU A 154 6.92 -5.25 9.13
CA LEU A 154 7.97 -4.23 9.12
C LEU A 154 7.50 -2.90 9.74
N GLY A 155 6.36 -2.89 10.41
CA GLY A 155 5.75 -1.68 10.95
C GLY A 155 5.18 -0.74 9.88
N THR A 156 4.96 -1.24 8.68
CA THR A 156 4.35 -0.51 7.56
C THR A 156 2.87 -0.81 7.49
N MET A 157 2.03 0.19 7.31
CA MET A 157 0.63 0.01 6.93
C MET A 157 0.53 0.05 5.41
N ALA A 158 0.29 -1.10 4.79
CA ALA A 158 0.11 -1.18 3.35
C ALA A 158 -1.32 -1.62 3.01
N VAL A 159 -1.90 -0.94 2.04
CA VAL A 159 -3.29 -1.12 1.61
C VAL A 159 -3.31 -1.56 0.15
N GLY A 160 -3.99 -2.66 -0.13
CA GLY A 160 -4.22 -3.14 -1.50
C GLY A 160 -5.60 -2.71 -1.97
N GLU A 161 -5.65 -2.01 -3.12
CA GLU A 161 -6.87 -1.47 -3.70
C GLU A 161 -7.00 -1.79 -5.18
N GLY A 162 -8.20 -1.59 -5.72
CA GLY A 162 -8.46 -1.74 -7.15
C GLY A 162 -7.89 -0.60 -7.98
N GLY A 163 -7.70 -0.85 -9.28
CA GLY A 163 -7.09 0.11 -10.20
C GLY A 163 -7.78 1.47 -10.24
N GLY A 164 -9.11 1.50 -10.06
CA GLY A 164 -9.87 2.75 -10.02
C GLY A 164 -9.49 3.67 -8.85
N GLU A 165 -9.24 3.10 -7.67
CA GLU A 165 -8.80 3.86 -6.50
C GLU A 165 -7.37 4.37 -6.66
N LEU A 166 -6.48 3.55 -7.26
CA LEU A 166 -5.13 4.02 -7.57
C LEU A 166 -5.13 5.16 -8.62
N ALA A 167 -5.99 5.08 -9.64
CA ALA A 167 -6.13 6.18 -10.60
C ALA A 167 -6.62 7.47 -9.93
N LYS A 168 -7.57 7.38 -9.00
CA LYS A 168 -8.00 8.52 -8.20
C LYS A 168 -6.88 9.11 -7.35
N GLN A 169 -6.07 8.22 -6.74
CA GLN A 169 -4.92 8.65 -5.94
C GLN A 169 -3.88 9.41 -6.77
N LEU A 170 -3.64 8.98 -8.03
CA LEU A 170 -2.75 9.68 -8.95
C LEU A 170 -3.25 11.09 -9.34
N LEU A 171 -4.55 11.33 -9.19
CA LEU A 171 -5.17 12.63 -9.52
C LEU A 171 -5.33 13.54 -8.30
N ARG A 172 -5.50 12.98 -7.10
CA ARG A 172 -5.92 13.72 -5.90
C ARG A 172 -4.87 13.79 -4.80
N ASP A 173 -3.83 12.97 -4.88
CA ASP A 173 -2.78 12.82 -3.85
C ASP A 173 -3.31 12.51 -2.43
N THR A 174 -4.56 12.06 -2.32
CA THR A 174 -5.19 11.68 -1.05
C THR A 174 -6.23 10.59 -1.21
N TYR A 175 -6.33 9.76 -0.24
CA TYR A 175 -7.26 8.63 -0.14
C TYR A 175 -8.21 8.78 1.04
#